data_6200a0f2854898ac2ad66ad284d054f5
#
_entry.id   6200a0f2854898ac2ad66ad284d054f5
#
_cell.length_a   1.000
_cell.length_b   1.000
_cell.length_c   1.000
_cell.angle_alpha   90.00
_cell.angle_beta   90.00
_cell.angle_gamma   90.00
#
_symmetry.space_group_name_H-M   'P 1'
#
loop_
_entity.id
_entity.type
_entity.pdbx_description
1 polymer ?
#
loop_
_entity_poly.entity_id
_entity_poly.type
_entity_poly.pdbx_seq_one_letter_code
_entity_poly.pdbx_strand_id
1 'polypeptide(L)'
;MKFESKILSLNSIYENDKKILRSGTILFGELPEGTGWHSKIRSGLTHEELNDLEANVYTIQGKMPYSFKIFLGYTNGAYLFDLINICGLDLYEKGMSLEEELQKPRDIADFAKDIMLDKRGPTLLKDYYFFGESFINGTVFAFDKEEKVIEFKEGSLRKIREFN
;
A
#
# COMPACT_ATOMS: atom_id res chain seq x y z
N MET A 1 -4.88 17.17 -3.41
CA MET A 1 -4.02 16.73 -2.29
C MET A 1 -2.58 16.59 -2.73
N LYS A 2 -1.63 16.77 -1.80
CA LYS A 2 -0.20 16.85 -2.10
C LYS A 2 0.48 15.53 -2.49
N PHE A 3 -0.13 14.35 -2.31
CA PHE A 3 0.57 13.10 -2.67
C PHE A 3 0.64 12.86 -4.18
N GLU A 4 -0.36 13.30 -4.93
CA GLU A 4 -0.34 13.26 -6.39
C GLU A 4 0.90 13.95 -6.95
N SER A 5 1.20 15.16 -6.45
CA SER A 5 2.43 15.89 -6.84
C SER A 5 3.71 15.16 -6.42
N LYS A 6 3.67 14.39 -5.33
CA LYS A 6 4.79 13.56 -4.88
C LYS A 6 5.01 12.36 -5.81
N ILE A 7 3.94 11.67 -6.20
CA ILE A 7 4.01 10.60 -7.19
C ILE A 7 4.53 11.13 -8.52
N LEU A 8 4.01 12.27 -8.99
CA LEU A 8 4.47 12.90 -10.21
C LEU A 8 5.96 13.29 -10.16
N SER A 9 6.49 13.66 -8.99
CA SER A 9 7.90 13.97 -8.82
C SER A 9 8.83 12.79 -9.09
N LEU A 10 8.37 11.54 -8.90
CA LEU A 10 9.15 10.35 -9.23
C LEU A 10 9.46 10.28 -10.73
N ASN A 11 8.53 10.74 -11.60
CA ASN A 11 8.77 10.81 -13.02
C ASN A 11 9.95 11.72 -13.39
N SER A 12 10.15 12.81 -12.67
CA SER A 12 11.27 13.73 -12.88
C SER A 12 12.58 13.21 -12.29
N ILE A 13 12.50 12.57 -11.10
CA ILE A 13 13.68 12.01 -10.43
C ILE A 13 14.26 10.83 -11.23
N TYR A 14 13.37 9.99 -11.80
CA TYR A 14 13.75 8.78 -12.53
C TYR A 14 13.42 8.89 -14.04
N GLU A 15 13.61 10.06 -14.65
CA GLU A 15 13.23 10.30 -16.05
C GLU A 15 13.79 9.25 -17.01
N ASN A 16 15.06 8.86 -16.81
CA ASN A 16 15.79 7.91 -17.66
C ASN A 16 15.94 6.51 -17.03
N ASP A 17 15.36 6.28 -15.86
CA ASP A 17 15.47 5.01 -15.13
C ASP A 17 14.10 4.57 -14.65
N LYS A 18 13.22 4.26 -15.61
CA LYS A 18 11.89 3.76 -15.36
C LYS A 18 11.44 2.78 -16.44
N LYS A 19 10.59 1.83 -16.04
CA LYS A 19 9.94 0.86 -16.92
C LYS A 19 8.43 0.92 -16.72
N ILE A 20 7.68 0.98 -17.81
CA ILE A 20 6.22 0.92 -17.78
C ILE A 20 5.79 -0.47 -18.23
N LEU A 21 5.02 -1.16 -17.39
CA LEU A 21 4.46 -2.47 -17.71
C LEU A 21 3.11 -2.31 -18.43
N ARG A 22 2.65 -3.41 -19.06
CA ARG A 22 1.38 -3.44 -19.79
C ARG A 22 0.17 -3.12 -18.90
N SER A 23 0.22 -3.50 -17.62
CA SER A 23 -0.78 -3.17 -16.60
C SER A 23 -0.85 -1.68 -16.25
N GLY A 24 0.05 -0.86 -16.80
CA GLY A 24 0.19 0.54 -16.40
C GLY A 24 1.04 0.75 -15.15
N THR A 25 1.55 -0.31 -14.53
CA THR A 25 2.51 -0.19 -13.42
C THR A 25 3.78 0.47 -13.89
N ILE A 26 4.25 1.48 -13.17
CA ILE A 26 5.51 2.17 -13.42
C ILE A 26 6.51 1.75 -12.35
N LEU A 27 7.64 1.23 -12.80
CA LEU A 27 8.79 0.83 -12.01
C LEU A 27 9.84 1.91 -12.13
N PHE A 28 10.38 2.39 -11.00
CA PHE A 28 11.34 3.48 -10.93
C PHE A 28 12.62 3.04 -10.23
N GLY A 29 13.77 3.38 -10.81
CA GLY A 29 15.08 3.14 -10.23
C GLY A 29 15.40 1.66 -10.16
N GLU A 30 15.93 1.05 -11.20
CA GLU A 30 16.35 -0.35 -11.17
C GLU A 30 17.47 -0.55 -10.17
N LEU A 31 17.29 -1.49 -9.25
CA LEU A 31 18.31 -1.83 -8.27
C LEU A 31 19.43 -2.63 -8.92
N PRO A 32 20.67 -2.58 -8.38
CA PRO A 32 21.82 -3.29 -8.93
C PRO A 32 21.51 -4.77 -9.18
N GLU A 33 22.06 -5.30 -10.27
CA GLU A 33 21.95 -6.70 -10.68
C GLU A 33 20.50 -7.18 -10.95
N GLY A 34 19.57 -6.24 -11.23
CA GLY A 34 18.17 -6.57 -11.51
C GLY A 34 17.43 -7.14 -10.29
N THR A 35 17.89 -6.83 -9.08
CA THR A 35 17.31 -7.35 -7.83
C THR A 35 15.94 -6.74 -7.48
N GLY A 36 15.50 -5.70 -8.19
CA GLY A 36 14.22 -5.06 -7.99
C GLY A 36 14.17 -3.60 -8.43
N TRP A 37 13.24 -2.85 -7.85
CA TRP A 37 12.98 -1.46 -8.18
C TRP A 37 12.87 -0.63 -6.91
N HIS A 38 13.44 0.58 -6.96
CA HIS A 38 13.42 1.51 -5.84
C HIS A 38 12.01 1.98 -5.48
N SER A 39 11.17 2.19 -6.47
CA SER A 39 9.76 2.52 -6.24
C SER A 39 8.86 1.91 -7.31
N LYS A 40 7.60 1.63 -6.94
CA LYS A 40 6.58 1.06 -7.81
C LYS A 40 5.28 1.80 -7.59
N ILE A 41 4.69 2.31 -8.67
CA ILE A 41 3.39 2.97 -8.70
C ILE A 41 2.51 2.21 -9.69
N ARG A 42 1.33 1.81 -9.25
CA ARG A 42 0.40 1.00 -10.04
C ARG A 42 -0.74 1.85 -10.59
N SER A 43 -1.48 1.33 -11.56
CA SER A 43 -2.74 1.96 -11.98
C SER A 43 -3.69 2.04 -10.80
N GLY A 44 -4.43 3.15 -10.69
CA GLY A 44 -5.44 3.32 -9.66
C GLY A 44 -6.63 2.38 -9.85
N LEU A 45 -7.31 2.07 -8.77
CA LEU A 45 -8.53 1.26 -8.78
C LEU A 45 -9.70 2.07 -9.36
N THR A 46 -10.54 1.39 -10.09
CA THR A 46 -11.83 1.91 -10.54
C THR A 46 -12.80 2.08 -9.35
N HIS A 47 -13.89 2.81 -9.56
CA HIS A 47 -14.90 2.98 -8.52
C HIS A 47 -15.55 1.66 -8.09
N GLU A 48 -15.77 0.75 -9.03
CA GLU A 48 -16.31 -0.60 -8.77
C GLU A 48 -15.35 -1.41 -7.92
N GLU A 49 -14.08 -1.51 -8.32
CA GLU A 49 -13.03 -2.20 -7.56
C GLU A 49 -12.84 -1.64 -6.14
N LEU A 50 -12.92 -0.31 -5.98
CA LEU A 50 -12.85 0.33 -4.66
C LEU A 50 -14.04 -0.04 -3.77
N ASN A 51 -15.23 -0.13 -4.32
CA ASN A 51 -16.42 -0.51 -3.56
C ASN A 51 -16.37 -1.98 -3.16
N ASP A 52 -15.95 -2.86 -4.05
CA ASP A 52 -15.77 -4.28 -3.78
C ASP A 52 -14.68 -4.51 -2.72
N LEU A 53 -13.56 -3.81 -2.84
CA LEU A 53 -12.50 -3.85 -1.85
C LEU A 53 -13.00 -3.39 -0.47
N GLU A 54 -13.69 -2.25 -0.40
CA GLU A 54 -14.24 -1.74 0.86
C GLU A 54 -15.19 -2.74 1.50
N ALA A 55 -16.09 -3.36 0.71
CA ALA A 55 -17.01 -4.37 1.21
C ALA A 55 -16.29 -5.60 1.77
N ASN A 56 -15.24 -6.07 1.08
CA ASN A 56 -14.45 -7.25 1.50
C ASN A 56 -13.66 -7.00 2.79
N VAL A 57 -13.09 -5.81 2.95
CA VAL A 57 -12.25 -5.46 4.10
C VAL A 57 -13.07 -4.99 5.29
N TYR A 58 -14.30 -4.51 5.07
CA TYR A 58 -15.16 -3.96 6.11
C TYR A 58 -15.39 -4.89 7.30
N THR A 59 -15.52 -6.19 7.07
CA THR A 59 -15.74 -7.19 8.13
C THR A 59 -14.48 -7.41 8.98
N ILE A 60 -13.30 -7.01 8.51
CA ILE A 60 -12.03 -7.25 9.18
C ILE A 60 -11.60 -6.01 9.97
N GLN A 61 -11.59 -4.84 9.34
CA GLN A 61 -11.09 -3.62 9.96
C GLN A 61 -12.01 -2.39 9.79
N GLY A 62 -13.28 -2.62 9.42
CA GLY A 62 -14.29 -1.57 9.35
C GLY A 62 -14.19 -0.70 8.10
N LYS A 63 -14.75 0.51 8.21
CA LYS A 63 -14.87 1.45 7.08
C LYS A 63 -13.50 1.96 6.63
N MET A 64 -13.27 1.93 5.32
CA MET A 64 -12.04 2.48 4.73
C MET A 64 -11.95 4.01 4.91
N PRO A 65 -10.82 4.55 5.38
CA PRO A 65 -10.59 5.99 5.46
C PRO A 65 -10.73 6.66 4.09
N TYR A 66 -11.34 7.84 4.07
CA TYR A 66 -11.59 8.57 2.82
C TYR A 66 -10.31 8.95 2.09
N SER A 67 -9.29 9.41 2.82
CA SER A 67 -7.98 9.74 2.25
C SER A 67 -7.29 8.52 1.62
N PHE A 68 -7.44 7.33 2.22
CA PHE A 68 -6.90 6.10 1.66
C PHE A 68 -7.67 5.65 0.40
N LYS A 69 -8.99 5.82 0.39
CA LYS A 69 -9.81 5.54 -0.78
C LYS A 69 -9.43 6.42 -1.98
N ILE A 70 -9.18 7.71 -1.74
CA ILE A 70 -8.65 8.62 -2.77
C ILE A 70 -7.27 8.14 -3.25
N PHE A 71 -6.37 7.79 -2.34
CA PHE A 71 -5.05 7.27 -2.69
C PHE A 71 -5.14 6.04 -3.60
N LEU A 72 -5.97 5.06 -3.25
CA LEU A 72 -6.16 3.84 -4.06
C LEU A 72 -6.77 4.13 -5.43
N GLY A 73 -7.55 5.18 -5.58
CA GLY A 73 -8.04 5.65 -6.88
C GLY A 73 -6.94 6.23 -7.78
N TYR A 74 -5.83 6.67 -7.22
CA TYR A 74 -4.65 7.11 -7.98
C TYR A 74 -3.65 5.99 -8.21
N THR A 75 -3.44 5.13 -7.24
CA THR A 75 -2.52 4.01 -7.33
C THR A 75 -2.99 2.85 -6.46
N ASN A 76 -3.10 1.67 -7.05
CA ASN A 76 -3.44 0.43 -6.34
C ASN A 76 -2.28 -0.03 -5.45
N GLY A 77 -2.16 0.57 -4.27
CA GLY A 77 -1.00 0.41 -3.41
C GLY A 77 0.26 1.04 -4.00
N ALA A 78 1.35 1.04 -3.27
CA ALA A 78 2.64 1.54 -3.74
C ALA A 78 3.80 0.87 -3.01
N TYR A 79 4.95 0.83 -3.66
CA TYR A 79 6.22 0.51 -3.01
C TYR A 79 7.14 1.70 -3.20
N LEU A 80 7.64 2.27 -2.11
CA LEU A 80 8.32 3.56 -2.13
C LEU A 80 9.69 3.48 -1.47
N PHE A 81 10.70 3.94 -2.21
CA PHE A 81 12.07 4.18 -1.72
C PHE A 81 12.76 2.92 -1.16
N ASP A 82 12.42 1.75 -1.69
CA ASP A 82 12.89 0.44 -1.18
C ASP A 82 12.66 0.27 0.34
N LEU A 83 11.67 0.94 0.88
CA LEU A 83 11.45 1.09 2.32
C LEU A 83 10.01 0.83 2.76
N ILE A 84 9.03 1.45 2.07
CA ILE A 84 7.63 1.48 2.48
C ILE A 84 6.78 0.72 1.47
N ASN A 85 6.03 -0.25 1.95
CA ASN A 85 5.00 -0.94 1.19
C ASN A 85 3.62 -0.48 1.63
N ILE A 86 2.83 0.07 0.71
CA ILE A 86 1.44 0.45 0.92
C ILE A 86 0.58 -0.60 0.22
N CYS A 87 -0.31 -1.22 0.99
CA CYS A 87 -1.20 -2.28 0.53
C CYS A 87 -2.21 -1.77 -0.50
N GLY A 88 -2.72 -2.69 -1.30
CA GLY A 88 -3.76 -2.44 -2.29
C GLY A 88 -4.65 -3.66 -2.47
N LEU A 89 -5.26 -3.79 -3.64
CA LEU A 89 -6.05 -4.93 -4.05
C LEU A 89 -5.19 -5.84 -4.95
N ASP A 90 -5.07 -7.11 -4.58
CA ASP A 90 -4.42 -8.11 -5.44
C ASP A 90 -5.37 -8.49 -6.59
N LEU A 91 -5.24 -7.78 -7.71
CA LEU A 91 -6.00 -8.05 -8.92
C LEU A 91 -5.29 -9.08 -9.79
N TYR A 92 -6.03 -10.09 -10.23
CA TYR A 92 -5.59 -11.02 -11.24
C TYR A 92 -6.21 -10.66 -12.59
N GLU A 93 -5.37 -10.40 -13.58
CA GLU A 93 -5.78 -10.22 -14.96
C GLU A 93 -5.34 -11.42 -15.81
N LYS A 94 -6.25 -11.95 -16.62
CA LYS A 94 -5.94 -13.06 -17.53
C LYS A 94 -4.84 -12.67 -18.51
N GLY A 95 -3.77 -13.47 -18.54
CA GLY A 95 -2.62 -13.22 -19.41
C GLY A 95 -1.59 -12.26 -18.85
N MET A 96 -1.66 -11.97 -17.55
CA MET A 96 -0.60 -11.26 -16.83
C MET A 96 0.73 -12.03 -16.93
N SER A 97 1.80 -11.33 -17.24
CA SER A 97 3.14 -11.91 -17.25
C SER A 97 3.66 -12.18 -15.83
N LEU A 98 4.65 -13.06 -15.69
CA LEU A 98 5.29 -13.28 -14.38
C LEU A 98 5.88 -11.97 -13.81
N GLU A 99 6.44 -11.13 -14.66
CA GLU A 99 6.96 -9.83 -14.22
C GLU A 99 5.87 -8.95 -13.62
N GLU A 100 4.70 -8.86 -14.27
CA GLU A 100 3.56 -8.09 -13.76
C GLU A 100 3.01 -8.69 -12.47
N GLU A 101 2.94 -10.01 -12.38
CA GLU A 101 2.49 -10.71 -11.18
C GLU A 101 3.39 -10.42 -9.96
N LEU A 102 4.70 -10.39 -10.15
CA LEU A 102 5.67 -10.03 -9.11
C LEU A 102 5.57 -8.56 -8.66
N GLN A 103 4.90 -7.69 -9.42
CA GLN A 103 4.72 -6.28 -9.08
C GLN A 103 3.37 -5.96 -8.45
N LYS A 104 2.52 -6.95 -8.20
CA LYS A 104 1.24 -6.76 -7.50
C LYS A 104 1.43 -6.16 -6.11
N PRO A 105 0.46 -5.40 -5.60
CA PRO A 105 0.51 -4.93 -4.22
C PRO A 105 0.33 -6.12 -3.25
N ARG A 106 0.77 -5.95 -2.03
CA ARG A 106 0.29 -6.80 -0.93
C ARG A 106 -1.20 -6.57 -0.76
N ASP A 107 -1.98 -7.64 -0.73
CA ASP A 107 -3.43 -7.53 -0.53
C ASP A 107 -3.76 -6.98 0.85
N ILE A 108 -4.63 -5.96 0.90
CA ILE A 108 -4.96 -5.28 2.15
C ILE A 108 -5.82 -6.15 3.09
N ALA A 109 -6.66 -7.03 2.55
CA ALA A 109 -7.46 -7.93 3.37
C ALA A 109 -6.56 -8.97 4.04
N ASP A 110 -5.58 -9.50 3.32
CA ASP A 110 -4.61 -10.45 3.89
C ASP A 110 -3.70 -9.76 4.90
N PHE A 111 -3.27 -8.53 4.62
CA PHE A 111 -2.52 -7.73 5.59
C PHE A 111 -3.31 -7.50 6.89
N ALA A 112 -4.58 -7.16 6.79
CA ALA A 112 -5.43 -6.99 7.96
C ALA A 112 -5.65 -8.29 8.73
N LYS A 113 -5.73 -9.45 8.05
CA LYS A 113 -5.78 -10.76 8.69
C LYS A 113 -4.49 -11.07 9.45
N ASP A 114 -3.32 -10.73 8.88
CA ASP A 114 -2.05 -10.89 9.58
C ASP A 114 -1.98 -10.03 10.86
N ILE A 115 -2.46 -8.79 10.81
CA ILE A 115 -2.61 -7.95 12.01
C ILE A 115 -3.54 -8.61 13.03
N MET A 116 -4.62 -9.24 12.59
CA MET A 116 -5.58 -9.94 13.48
C MET A 116 -4.94 -11.10 14.24
N LEU A 117 -3.90 -11.73 13.70
CA LEU A 117 -3.18 -12.83 14.36
C LEU A 117 -2.29 -12.35 15.52
N ASP A 118 -1.94 -11.06 15.57
CA ASP A 118 -1.23 -10.50 16.71
C ASP A 118 -2.15 -10.44 17.95
N LYS A 119 -1.58 -10.63 19.12
CA LYS A 119 -2.33 -10.62 20.40
C LYS A 119 -3.15 -9.34 20.61
N ARG A 120 -2.68 -8.20 20.14
CA ARG A 120 -3.35 -6.90 20.24
C ARG A 120 -4.19 -6.54 19.02
N GLY A 121 -3.99 -7.27 17.92
CA GLY A 121 -4.59 -6.98 16.62
C GLY A 121 -6.11 -6.84 16.67
N PRO A 122 -6.86 -7.80 17.22
CA PRO A 122 -8.32 -7.72 17.28
C PRO A 122 -8.87 -6.50 18.03
N THR A 123 -8.11 -5.98 19.00
CA THR A 123 -8.49 -4.76 19.73
C THR A 123 -8.17 -3.52 18.90
N LEU A 124 -6.99 -3.46 18.27
CA LEU A 124 -6.54 -2.31 17.50
C LEU A 124 -7.33 -2.13 16.20
N LEU A 125 -7.74 -3.22 15.54
CA LEU A 125 -8.56 -3.17 14.32
C LEU A 125 -9.94 -2.51 14.53
N LYS A 126 -10.39 -2.31 15.78
CA LYS A 126 -11.60 -1.55 16.10
C LYS A 126 -11.42 -0.03 16.04
N ASP A 127 -10.19 0.43 16.20
CA ASP A 127 -9.86 1.85 16.32
C ASP A 127 -8.92 2.36 15.22
N TYR A 128 -8.25 1.44 14.50
CA TYR A 128 -7.25 1.75 13.50
C TYR A 128 -7.46 0.96 12.22
N TYR A 129 -7.24 1.59 11.08
CA TYR A 129 -7.28 0.99 9.77
C TYR A 129 -5.84 0.79 9.26
N PHE A 130 -5.32 -0.43 9.30
CA PHE A 130 -3.96 -0.77 8.88
C PHE A 130 -3.86 -0.81 7.35
N PHE A 131 -2.81 -0.22 6.78
CA PHE A 131 -2.70 -0.04 5.34
C PHE A 131 -1.30 -0.23 4.75
N GLY A 132 -0.28 -0.41 5.56
CA GLY A 132 1.08 -0.53 5.05
C GLY A 132 2.11 -0.86 6.10
N GLU A 133 3.36 -1.04 5.65
CA GLU A 133 4.46 -1.49 6.48
C GLU A 133 5.81 -0.95 6.00
N SER A 134 6.80 -0.98 6.88
CA SER A 134 8.20 -0.77 6.55
C SER A 134 9.02 -1.98 6.99
N PHE A 135 9.54 -2.74 6.02
CA PHE A 135 10.33 -3.94 6.29
C PHE A 135 11.65 -3.61 7.02
N ILE A 136 12.30 -2.50 6.63
CA ILE A 136 13.59 -2.10 7.21
C ILE A 136 13.43 -1.74 8.68
N ASN A 137 12.36 -1.04 9.03
CA ASN A 137 12.12 -0.59 10.41
C ASN A 137 11.34 -1.62 11.23
N GLY A 138 10.76 -2.66 10.60
CA GLY A 138 9.85 -3.60 11.24
C GLY A 138 8.68 -2.86 11.89
N THR A 139 7.98 -2.04 11.10
CA THR A 139 6.85 -1.23 11.56
C THR A 139 5.66 -1.35 10.61
N VAL A 140 4.47 -1.13 11.13
CA VAL A 140 3.22 -1.10 10.37
C VAL A 140 2.53 0.24 10.55
N PHE A 141 1.79 0.66 9.51
CA PHE A 141 1.10 1.95 9.48
C PHE A 141 -0.42 1.75 9.48
N ALA A 142 -1.10 2.60 10.22
CA ALA A 142 -2.55 2.62 10.27
C ALA A 142 -3.09 4.05 10.31
N PHE A 143 -4.32 4.23 9.85
CA PHE A 143 -5.10 5.43 10.11
C PHE A 143 -5.87 5.30 11.44
N ASP A 144 -5.94 6.36 12.21
CA ASP A 144 -6.90 6.47 13.30
C ASP A 144 -8.27 6.98 12.79
N LYS A 145 -9.22 7.22 13.71
CA LYS A 145 -10.57 7.70 13.38
C LYS A 145 -10.61 9.14 12.83
N GLU A 146 -9.54 9.91 13.03
CA GLU A 146 -9.36 11.28 12.48
C GLU A 146 -8.54 11.26 11.18
N GLU A 147 -8.26 10.07 10.63
CA GLU A 147 -7.42 9.84 9.46
C GLU A 147 -5.96 10.31 9.62
N LYS A 148 -5.47 10.38 10.84
CA LYS A 148 -4.04 10.58 11.10
C LYS A 148 -3.29 9.26 10.95
N VAL A 149 -2.08 9.32 10.42
CA VAL A 149 -1.23 8.15 10.26
C VAL A 149 -0.49 7.84 11.55
N ILE A 150 -0.65 6.63 12.03
CA ILE A 150 -0.01 6.10 13.23
C ILE A 150 0.95 5.00 12.84
N GLU A 151 2.16 5.02 13.40
CA GLU A 151 3.16 3.97 13.24
C GLU A 151 3.22 3.09 14.48
N PHE A 152 3.15 1.78 14.26
CA PHE A 152 3.24 0.75 15.29
C PHE A 152 4.47 -0.13 15.07
N LYS A 153 5.05 -0.65 16.15
CA LYS A 153 6.08 -1.69 16.08
C LYS A 153 5.44 -3.00 15.65
N GLU A 154 5.94 -3.62 14.60
CA GLU A 154 5.54 -4.96 14.16
C GLU A 154 5.74 -5.99 15.28
N GLY A 155 4.87 -7.01 15.35
CA GLY A 155 4.95 -8.11 16.32
C GLY A 155 4.54 -7.76 17.76
N SER A 156 4.52 -6.48 18.14
CA SER A 156 4.01 -6.04 19.45
C SER A 156 2.85 -5.06 19.35
N LEU A 157 2.65 -4.49 18.18
CA LEU A 157 1.66 -3.44 17.88
C LEU A 157 1.66 -2.31 18.93
N ARG A 158 2.85 -1.96 19.43
CA ARG A 158 3.02 -0.81 20.31
C ARG A 158 3.13 0.45 19.46
N LYS A 159 2.32 1.47 19.77
CA LYS A 159 2.38 2.78 19.11
C LYS A 159 3.78 3.38 19.28
N ILE A 160 4.39 3.80 18.18
CA ILE A 160 5.70 4.46 18.14
C ILE A 160 5.51 5.96 18.01
N ARG A 161 4.78 6.40 16.99
CA ARG A 161 4.55 7.82 16.71
C ARG A 161 3.27 8.05 15.90
N GLU A 162 2.91 9.31 15.80
CA GLU A 162 1.80 9.82 15.00
C GLU A 162 2.34 10.86 14.02
N PHE A 163 1.83 10.83 12.80
CA PHE A 163 2.15 11.81 11.76
C PHE A 163 0.95 12.73 11.55
N ASN A 164 1.20 14.02 11.54
CA ASN A 164 0.20 15.07 11.29
C ASN A 164 0.12 15.43 9.79
#